data_c20ae6e032030ca833595ce194e3cf9c
#
_entry.id   c20ae6e032030ca833595ce194e3cf9c
#
_cell.length_a   1.000
_cell.length_b   1.000
_cell.length_c   1.000
_cell.angle_alpha   90.00
_cell.angle_beta   90.00
_cell.angle_gamma   90.00
#
_symmetry.space_group_name_H-M   'P 1'
#
loop_
_entity.id
_entity.type
_entity.pdbx_description
1 polymer ?
#
loop_
_entity_poly.entity_id
_entity_poly.type
_entity_poly.pdbx_seq_one_letter_code
_entity_poly.pdbx_strand_id
1 'polypeptide(L)'
;IISNHFFFWDGFIHLLLIRKFFKRKIHIMMLHEELVKRRFLRYGGTFSIEKGGRSIIESLDYCRDILKNPGNSLLIFPQGKIQSLYTYPYKFEKGVEYILKRAPNADIYLNLNHINFHSQRRPTLSIYLKPLSSSGHEINIEKIEAEFNRFASEVNGMENTDSDNIA
;
A
#
# COMPACT_ATOMS: atom_id res chain seq x y z
N ILE A 1 5.15 -2.21 -2.46
CA ILE A 1 4.37 -0.98 -2.48
C ILE A 1 3.65 -0.87 -1.15
N ILE A 2 3.78 0.28 -0.49
CA ILE A 2 3.09 0.64 0.76
C ILE A 2 2.03 1.66 0.39
N SER A 3 0.75 1.35 0.59
CA SER A 3 -0.37 2.18 0.14
C SER A 3 -1.37 2.47 1.25
N ASN A 4 -2.03 3.63 1.18
CA ASN A 4 -3.22 3.87 1.99
C ASN A 4 -4.36 2.93 1.58
N HIS A 5 -5.24 2.62 2.54
CA HIS A 5 -6.38 1.73 2.33
C HIS A 5 -7.67 2.42 2.79
N PHE A 6 -8.42 2.92 1.84
CA PHE A 6 -9.66 3.65 2.12
C PHE A 6 -10.89 3.05 1.44
N PHE A 7 -10.66 2.10 0.50
CA PHE A 7 -11.70 1.63 -0.36
C PHE A 7 -11.51 0.14 -0.72
N PHE A 8 -12.59 -0.58 -0.87
CA PHE A 8 -12.55 -2.01 -1.20
C PHE A 8 -11.78 -2.31 -2.51
N TRP A 9 -11.90 -1.42 -3.50
CA TRP A 9 -11.29 -1.60 -4.82
C TRP A 9 -9.81 -1.25 -4.91
N ASP A 10 -9.18 -0.77 -3.82
CA ASP A 10 -7.76 -0.41 -3.82
C ASP A 10 -6.86 -1.52 -4.37
N GLY A 11 -7.15 -2.78 -4.01
CA GLY A 11 -6.41 -3.93 -4.51
C GLY A 11 -6.49 -4.09 -6.03
N PHE A 12 -7.67 -3.83 -6.62
CA PHE A 12 -7.85 -3.91 -8.08
C PHE A 12 -7.19 -2.75 -8.81
N ILE A 13 -7.22 -1.55 -8.23
CA ILE A 13 -6.51 -0.38 -8.75
C ILE A 13 -5.02 -0.70 -8.86
N HIS A 14 -4.44 -1.26 -7.79
CA HIS A 14 -3.04 -1.65 -7.78
C HIS A 14 -2.73 -2.83 -8.72
N LEU A 15 -3.65 -3.78 -8.86
CA LEU A 15 -3.50 -4.86 -9.84
C LEU A 15 -3.33 -4.30 -11.26
N LEU A 16 -4.16 -3.32 -11.64
CA LEU A 16 -4.07 -2.65 -12.93
C LEU A 16 -2.79 -1.82 -13.07
N LEU A 17 -2.46 -1.05 -12.03
CA LEU A 17 -1.26 -0.21 -11.98
C LEU A 17 0.02 -1.06 -12.17
N ILE A 18 0.16 -2.12 -11.38
CA ILE A 18 1.34 -2.98 -11.38
C ILE A 18 1.47 -3.71 -12.72
N ARG A 19 0.38 -4.25 -13.25
CA ARG A 19 0.41 -4.94 -14.54
C ARG A 19 0.75 -4.01 -15.70
N LYS A 20 0.18 -2.80 -15.71
CA LYS A 20 0.34 -1.85 -16.82
C LYS A 20 1.70 -1.17 -16.81
N PHE A 21 2.17 -0.71 -15.66
CA PHE A 21 3.36 0.13 -15.56
C PHE A 21 4.62 -0.62 -15.13
N PHE A 22 4.50 -1.57 -14.21
CA PHE A 22 5.66 -2.30 -13.67
C PHE A 22 5.88 -3.66 -14.35
N LYS A 23 4.87 -4.18 -15.06
CA LYS A 23 4.90 -5.51 -15.73
C LYS A 23 5.33 -6.65 -14.77
N ARG A 24 4.93 -6.55 -13.49
CA ARG A 24 5.24 -7.51 -12.44
C ARG A 24 3.98 -8.25 -11.98
N LYS A 25 4.19 -9.42 -11.38
CA LYS A 25 3.11 -10.15 -10.71
C LYS A 25 2.85 -9.52 -9.36
N ILE A 26 1.61 -9.11 -9.13
CA ILE A 26 1.20 -8.54 -7.84
C ILE A 26 0.82 -9.63 -6.84
N HIS A 27 1.21 -9.43 -5.60
CA HIS A 27 0.76 -10.19 -4.43
C HIS A 27 0.18 -9.21 -3.42
N ILE A 28 -1.02 -9.49 -2.92
CA ILE A 28 -1.75 -8.61 -2.00
C ILE A 28 -1.99 -9.36 -0.70
N MET A 29 -1.51 -8.79 0.40
CA MET A 29 -1.72 -9.34 1.73
C MET A 29 -3.09 -8.92 2.27
N MET A 30 -3.91 -9.89 2.70
CA MET A 30 -5.25 -9.67 3.23
C MET A 30 -5.50 -10.53 4.46
N LEU A 31 -6.34 -10.05 5.37
CA LEU A 31 -6.77 -10.87 6.52
C LEU A 31 -7.53 -12.10 6.05
N HIS A 32 -7.29 -13.24 6.70
CA HIS A 32 -7.91 -14.53 6.37
C HIS A 32 -9.44 -14.43 6.35
N GLU A 33 -10.02 -13.83 7.38
CA GLU A 33 -11.47 -13.66 7.51
C GLU A 33 -12.08 -12.91 6.31
N GLU A 34 -11.38 -11.91 5.80
CA GLU A 34 -11.83 -11.13 4.65
C GLU A 34 -11.66 -11.91 3.34
N LEU A 35 -10.58 -12.68 3.21
CA LEU A 35 -10.33 -13.49 2.02
C LEU A 35 -11.32 -14.67 1.92
N VAL A 36 -11.74 -15.27 3.04
CA VAL A 36 -12.75 -16.34 3.07
C VAL A 36 -14.09 -15.82 2.56
N LYS A 37 -14.48 -14.61 2.94
CA LYS A 37 -15.72 -13.95 2.44
C LYS A 37 -15.66 -13.66 0.93
N ARG A 38 -14.45 -13.51 0.37
CA ARG A 38 -14.22 -13.03 -1.02
C ARG A 38 -13.21 -13.89 -1.75
N ARG A 39 -13.48 -15.20 -1.84
CA ARG A 39 -12.55 -16.21 -2.40
C ARG A 39 -12.04 -15.89 -3.81
N PHE A 40 -12.82 -15.16 -4.62
CA PHE A 40 -12.44 -14.78 -5.97
C PHE A 40 -11.19 -13.87 -6.01
N LEU A 41 -10.85 -13.16 -4.93
CA LEU A 41 -9.65 -12.33 -4.83
C LEU A 41 -8.34 -13.13 -4.93
N ARG A 42 -8.37 -14.43 -4.66
CA ARG A 42 -7.20 -15.32 -4.82
C ARG A 42 -6.68 -15.35 -6.26
N TYR A 43 -7.58 -15.23 -7.23
CA TYR A 43 -7.21 -15.16 -8.66
C TYR A 43 -6.46 -13.89 -9.01
N GLY A 44 -6.59 -12.83 -8.20
CA GLY A 44 -5.85 -11.57 -8.32
C GLY A 44 -4.48 -11.53 -7.63
N GLY A 45 -4.00 -12.68 -7.09
CA GLY A 45 -2.74 -12.75 -6.37
C GLY A 45 -2.84 -12.42 -4.88
N THR A 46 -4.06 -12.42 -4.33
CA THR A 46 -4.28 -12.18 -2.90
C THR A 46 -4.01 -13.46 -2.10
N PHE A 47 -3.27 -13.31 -1.00
CA PHE A 47 -3.02 -14.38 -0.02
C PHE A 47 -3.43 -13.93 1.38
N SER A 48 -3.69 -14.89 2.25
CA SER A 48 -4.19 -14.62 3.59
C SER A 48 -3.10 -14.51 4.62
N ILE A 49 -3.36 -13.66 5.62
CA ILE A 49 -2.63 -13.59 6.88
C ILE A 49 -3.63 -13.75 8.03
N GLU A 50 -3.31 -14.57 9.01
CA GLU A 50 -4.08 -14.71 10.23
C GLU A 50 -3.49 -13.82 11.33
N LYS A 51 -4.34 -13.12 12.06
CA LYS A 51 -3.91 -12.31 13.19
C LYS A 51 -3.60 -13.21 14.38
N GLY A 52 -2.42 -13.08 14.92
CA GLY A 52 -1.99 -13.72 16.15
C GLY A 52 -1.25 -15.06 15.98
N GLY A 53 -0.46 -15.39 16.96
CA GLY A 53 0.26 -16.65 17.04
C GLY A 53 1.40 -16.82 16.04
N ARG A 54 1.80 -18.08 15.84
CA ARG A 54 2.90 -18.47 14.94
C ARG A 54 2.56 -18.22 13.46
N SER A 55 1.29 -18.32 13.10
CA SER A 55 0.77 -18.16 11.73
C SER A 55 1.07 -16.78 11.13
N ILE A 56 1.09 -15.71 11.95
CA ILE A 56 1.44 -14.38 11.45
C ILE A 56 2.89 -14.31 10.96
N ILE A 57 3.82 -14.92 11.72
CA ILE A 57 5.25 -14.94 11.36
C ILE A 57 5.46 -15.70 10.06
N GLU A 58 4.83 -16.86 9.90
CA GLU A 58 4.89 -17.65 8.67
C GLU A 58 4.38 -16.87 7.45
N SER A 59 3.29 -16.13 7.62
CA SER A 59 2.73 -15.25 6.56
C SER A 59 3.66 -14.10 6.21
N LEU A 60 4.31 -13.49 7.21
CA LEU A 60 5.28 -12.42 6.99
C LEU A 60 6.58 -12.93 6.35
N ASP A 61 7.01 -14.15 6.69
CA ASP A 61 8.14 -14.81 6.04
C ASP A 61 7.82 -15.16 4.58
N TYR A 62 6.59 -15.55 4.29
CA TYR A 62 6.12 -15.73 2.91
C TYR A 62 6.20 -14.42 2.10
N CYS A 63 5.90 -13.27 2.70
CA CYS A 63 6.10 -11.97 2.06
C CYS A 63 7.56 -11.73 1.64
N ARG A 64 8.52 -12.09 2.50
CA ARG A 64 9.95 -12.06 2.16
C ARG A 64 10.26 -12.94 0.96
N ASP A 65 9.72 -14.17 0.92
CA ASP A 65 9.98 -15.11 -0.16
C ASP A 65 9.38 -14.64 -1.49
N ILE A 66 8.23 -13.99 -1.47
CA ILE A 66 7.66 -13.29 -2.65
C ILE A 66 8.66 -12.26 -3.18
N LEU A 67 9.26 -11.45 -2.30
CA LEU A 67 10.15 -10.35 -2.68
C LEU A 67 11.55 -10.79 -3.15
N LYS A 68 11.94 -12.06 -2.96
CA LYS A 68 13.17 -12.63 -3.54
C LYS A 68 13.13 -12.69 -5.08
N ASN A 69 11.94 -12.76 -5.66
CA ASN A 69 11.78 -12.78 -7.10
C ASN A 69 11.53 -11.36 -7.62
N PRO A 70 12.44 -10.79 -8.45
CA PRO A 70 12.31 -9.43 -8.96
C PRO A 70 11.09 -9.24 -9.89
N GLY A 71 10.52 -10.31 -10.41
CA GLY A 71 9.27 -10.28 -11.18
C GLY A 71 8.01 -10.11 -10.34
N ASN A 72 8.14 -10.14 -9.01
CA ASN A 72 7.02 -9.97 -8.09
C ASN A 72 6.95 -8.55 -7.51
N SER A 73 5.75 -8.14 -7.15
CA SER A 73 5.48 -6.94 -6.33
C SER A 73 4.56 -7.32 -5.18
N LEU A 74 4.87 -6.86 -3.99
CA LEU A 74 4.04 -7.02 -2.81
C LEU A 74 3.32 -5.71 -2.51
N LEU A 75 2.01 -5.75 -2.41
CA LEU A 75 1.18 -4.65 -1.94
C LEU A 75 0.83 -4.84 -0.47
N ILE A 76 1.14 -3.84 0.32
CA ILE A 76 0.86 -3.80 1.76
C ILE A 76 0.02 -2.57 2.06
N PHE A 77 -1.07 -2.78 2.79
CA PHE A 77 -1.86 -1.72 3.41
C PHE A 77 -1.49 -1.65 4.89
N PRO A 78 -0.57 -0.75 5.27
CA PRO A 78 0.05 -0.77 6.60
C PRO A 78 -0.92 -0.44 7.73
N GLN A 79 -2.06 0.18 7.44
CA GLN A 79 -3.11 0.50 8.40
C GLN A 79 -3.83 -0.75 8.96
N GLY A 80 -3.70 -1.92 8.29
CA GLY A 80 -4.34 -3.19 8.68
C GLY A 80 -5.87 -3.21 8.59
N LYS A 81 -6.49 -2.13 8.16
CA LYS A 81 -7.95 -1.97 7.96
C LYS A 81 -8.25 -0.85 6.98
N ILE A 82 -9.46 -0.90 6.40
CA ILE A 82 -9.99 0.23 5.61
C ILE A 82 -10.27 1.40 6.56
N GLN A 83 -9.78 2.59 6.21
CA GLN A 83 -10.00 3.82 6.95
C GLN A 83 -10.52 4.92 6.02
N SER A 84 -11.19 5.93 6.57
CA SER A 84 -11.60 7.09 5.80
C SER A 84 -10.40 7.80 5.17
N LEU A 85 -10.56 8.37 3.97
CA LEU A 85 -9.57 9.24 3.33
C LEU A 85 -9.18 10.44 4.21
N TYR A 86 -10.09 10.86 5.09
CA TYR A 86 -9.87 11.97 6.01
C TYR A 86 -9.14 11.58 7.31
N THR A 87 -8.80 10.28 7.46
CA THR A 87 -8.03 9.81 8.63
C THR A 87 -6.57 10.19 8.47
N TYR A 88 -6.12 11.14 9.26
CA TYR A 88 -4.75 11.65 9.28
C TYR A 88 -4.34 12.00 10.73
N PRO A 89 -3.10 11.74 11.15
CA PRO A 89 -2.04 11.03 10.43
C PRO A 89 -2.30 9.53 10.29
N TYR A 90 -1.72 8.93 9.24
CA TYR A 90 -1.74 7.48 9.05
C TYR A 90 -0.92 6.78 10.13
N LYS A 91 -1.44 5.67 10.65
CA LYS A 91 -0.76 4.80 11.62
C LYS A 91 -0.51 3.43 11.03
N PHE A 92 0.67 2.89 11.27
CA PHE A 92 1.16 1.66 10.66
C PHE A 92 1.28 0.53 11.67
N GLU A 93 0.87 -0.66 11.27
CA GLU A 93 1.07 -1.91 11.98
C GLU A 93 2.53 -2.40 11.82
N LYS A 94 3.09 -2.96 12.87
CA LYS A 94 4.51 -3.40 12.95
C LYS A 94 4.90 -4.45 11.90
N GLY A 95 3.94 -5.13 11.27
CA GLY A 95 4.19 -6.13 10.22
C GLY A 95 4.97 -5.59 9.03
N VAL A 96 4.82 -4.32 8.68
CA VAL A 96 5.58 -3.67 7.59
C VAL A 96 7.08 -3.68 7.87
N GLU A 97 7.48 -3.28 9.08
CA GLU A 97 8.87 -3.25 9.49
C GLU A 97 9.50 -4.66 9.47
N TYR A 98 8.74 -5.66 9.94
CA TYR A 98 9.19 -7.04 9.93
C TYR A 98 9.51 -7.53 8.51
N ILE A 99 8.64 -7.26 7.55
CA ILE A 99 8.82 -7.64 6.14
C ILE A 99 10.05 -6.93 5.56
N LEU A 100 10.15 -5.62 5.73
CA LEU A 100 11.18 -4.82 5.10
C LEU A 100 12.58 -5.12 5.65
N LYS A 101 12.73 -5.37 6.95
CA LYS A 101 14.00 -5.80 7.54
C LYS A 101 14.52 -7.12 6.96
N ARG A 102 13.60 -7.98 6.45
CA ARG A 102 13.95 -9.28 5.86
C ARG A 102 14.07 -9.26 4.33
N ALA A 103 13.73 -8.14 3.71
CA ALA A 103 13.86 -7.92 2.27
C ALA A 103 14.64 -6.62 1.99
N PRO A 104 15.91 -6.51 2.42
CA PRO A 104 16.67 -5.25 2.37
C PRO A 104 16.96 -4.77 0.94
N ASN A 105 16.91 -5.67 -0.03
CA ASN A 105 17.15 -5.36 -1.45
C ASN A 105 15.86 -5.05 -2.23
N ALA A 106 14.72 -5.01 -1.56
CA ALA A 106 13.45 -4.69 -2.23
C ALA A 106 13.31 -3.18 -2.43
N ASP A 107 12.98 -2.79 -3.66
CA ASP A 107 12.60 -1.41 -3.94
C ASP A 107 11.28 -1.09 -3.21
N ILE A 108 11.26 0.02 -2.48
CA ILE A 108 10.10 0.45 -1.73
C ILE A 108 9.47 1.66 -2.43
N TYR A 109 8.17 1.58 -2.68
CA TYR A 109 7.37 2.68 -3.21
C TYR A 109 6.25 3.00 -2.22
N LEU A 110 6.17 4.26 -1.84
CA LEU A 110 5.00 4.81 -1.15
C LEU A 110 3.96 5.15 -2.21
N ASN A 111 2.73 4.74 -1.98
CA ASN A 111 1.61 5.06 -2.84
C ASN A 111 0.51 5.74 -2.05
N LEU A 112 0.02 6.86 -2.55
CA LEU A 112 -1.16 7.52 -2.03
C LEU A 112 -2.23 7.57 -3.13
N ASN A 113 -3.36 6.93 -2.87
CA ASN A 113 -4.55 7.05 -3.68
C ASN A 113 -5.43 8.14 -3.08
N HIS A 114 -5.92 9.02 -3.93
CA HIS A 114 -6.79 10.13 -3.56
C HIS A 114 -8.01 10.17 -4.50
N ILE A 115 -9.20 10.39 -3.96
CA ILE A 115 -10.42 10.59 -4.75
C ILE A 115 -10.93 11.99 -4.52
N ASN A 116 -11.12 12.71 -5.61
CA ASN A 116 -11.66 14.06 -5.59
C ASN A 116 -12.73 14.22 -6.69
N PHE A 117 -13.71 15.04 -6.45
CA PHE A 117 -14.72 15.40 -7.46
C PHE A 117 -14.32 16.67 -8.21
N HIS A 118 -13.51 17.54 -7.60
CA HIS A 118 -13.26 18.89 -8.07
C HIS A 118 -14.59 19.57 -8.44
N SER A 119 -14.67 20.23 -9.59
CA SER A 119 -15.93 20.77 -10.13
C SER A 119 -16.70 19.79 -11.05
N GLN A 120 -16.31 18.51 -11.06
CA GLN A 120 -16.84 17.52 -12.01
C GLN A 120 -17.91 16.62 -11.39
N ARG A 121 -18.85 16.15 -12.23
CA ARG A 121 -19.90 15.21 -11.82
C ARG A 121 -19.37 13.84 -11.45
N ARG A 122 -18.22 13.42 -12.00
CA ARG A 122 -17.58 12.12 -11.76
C ARG A 122 -16.33 12.29 -10.93
N PRO A 123 -16.08 11.39 -9.98
CA PRO A 123 -14.84 11.44 -9.20
C PRO A 123 -13.62 11.16 -10.07
N THR A 124 -12.55 11.83 -9.77
CA THR A 124 -11.21 11.55 -10.29
C THR A 124 -10.43 10.77 -9.24
N LEU A 125 -9.79 9.68 -9.66
CA LEU A 125 -8.84 8.93 -8.84
C LEU A 125 -7.44 9.38 -9.22
N SER A 126 -6.77 10.06 -8.32
CA SER A 126 -5.36 10.43 -8.43
C SER A 126 -4.50 9.38 -7.72
N ILE A 127 -3.42 8.92 -8.37
CA ILE A 127 -2.51 7.92 -7.84
C ILE A 127 -1.11 8.52 -7.81
N TYR A 128 -0.58 8.73 -6.61
CA TYR A 128 0.74 9.30 -6.39
C TYR A 128 1.72 8.23 -5.95
N LEU A 129 2.87 8.16 -6.60
CA LEU A 129 3.93 7.20 -6.29
C LEU A 129 5.22 7.94 -5.98
N LYS A 130 5.85 7.58 -4.86
CA LYS A 130 7.14 8.12 -4.43
C LYS A 130 8.09 6.97 -4.09
N PRO A 131 9.26 6.86 -4.74
CA PRO A 131 10.25 5.89 -4.30
C PRO A 131 10.78 6.28 -2.92
N LEU A 132 10.91 5.30 -2.03
CA LEU A 132 11.57 5.48 -0.75
C LEU A 132 13.02 5.02 -0.89
N SER A 133 13.96 5.97 -0.79
CA SER A 133 15.38 5.64 -0.85
C SER A 133 15.77 4.84 0.39
N SER A 134 16.08 3.57 0.20
CA SER A 134 16.54 2.66 1.27
C SER A 134 18.06 2.73 1.50
N SER A 135 18.72 3.80 1.00
CA SER A 135 20.17 3.93 1.08
C SER A 135 20.66 4.01 2.53
N GLY A 136 21.06 2.84 3.08
CA GLY A 136 21.89 2.75 4.28
C GLY A 136 21.23 3.06 5.62
N HIS A 137 19.94 3.36 5.68
CA HIS A 137 19.25 3.69 6.93
C HIS A 137 18.56 2.47 7.52
N GLU A 138 18.69 2.32 8.82
CA GLU A 138 17.97 1.32 9.60
C GLU A 138 16.45 1.43 9.31
N ILE A 139 15.89 0.35 8.77
CA ILE A 139 14.44 0.25 8.49
C ILE A 139 13.72 0.22 9.83
N ASN A 140 12.99 1.32 10.12
CA ASN A 140 12.20 1.51 11.32
C ASN A 140 10.79 1.95 10.93
N ILE A 141 9.78 1.36 11.57
CA ILE A 141 8.37 1.67 11.30
C ILE A 141 8.06 3.16 11.45
N GLU A 142 8.60 3.80 12.46
CA GLU A 142 8.36 5.22 12.77
C GLU A 142 8.88 6.13 11.63
N LYS A 143 10.05 5.81 11.07
CA LYS A 143 10.61 6.55 9.93
C LYS A 143 9.77 6.38 8.68
N ILE A 144 9.31 5.16 8.40
CA ILE A 144 8.48 4.88 7.22
C ILE A 144 7.12 5.56 7.37
N GLU A 145 6.51 5.49 8.56
CA GLU A 145 5.25 6.14 8.88
C GLU A 145 5.37 7.67 8.75
N ALA A 146 6.44 8.25 9.29
CA ALA A 146 6.71 9.69 9.18
C ALA A 146 6.89 10.13 7.73
N GLU A 147 7.67 9.37 6.93
CA GLU A 147 7.86 9.66 5.52
C GLU A 147 6.57 9.53 4.71
N PHE A 148 5.75 8.53 5.02
CA PHE A 148 4.44 8.37 4.39
C PHE A 148 3.51 9.55 4.72
N ASN A 149 3.48 9.97 5.98
CA ASN A 149 2.68 11.10 6.41
C ASN A 149 3.18 12.42 5.78
N ARG A 150 4.50 12.60 5.67
CA ARG A 150 5.06 13.75 4.96
C ARG A 150 4.62 13.76 3.49
N PHE A 151 4.76 12.62 2.81
CA PHE A 151 4.30 12.46 1.43
C PHE A 151 2.80 12.74 1.27
N ALA A 152 1.98 12.25 2.19
CA ALA A 152 0.55 12.52 2.17
C ALA A 152 0.22 14.03 2.35
N SER A 153 0.97 14.72 3.21
CA SER A 153 0.83 16.17 3.38
C SER A 153 1.23 16.95 2.11
N GLU A 154 2.33 16.55 1.45
CA GLU A 154 2.76 17.11 0.17
C GLU A 154 1.67 16.97 -0.90
N VAL A 155 1.09 15.77 -1.04
CA VAL A 155 0.02 15.50 -2.00
C VAL A 155 -1.25 16.29 -1.70
N ASN A 156 -1.66 16.36 -0.44
CA ASN A 156 -2.83 17.16 -0.05
C ASN A 156 -2.64 18.65 -0.35
N GLY A 157 -1.42 19.16 -0.23
CA GLY A 157 -1.07 20.52 -0.64
C GLY A 157 -1.24 20.74 -2.15
N MET A 158 -0.80 19.78 -2.97
CA MET A 158 -0.92 19.84 -4.44
C MET A 158 -2.39 19.80 -4.88
N GLU A 159 -3.18 18.89 -4.34
CA GLU A 159 -4.62 18.76 -4.67
C GLU A 159 -5.42 20.02 -4.34
N ASN A 160 -5.05 20.75 -3.27
CA ASN A 160 -5.69 21.99 -2.90
C ASN A 160 -5.37 23.12 -3.89
N THR A 161 -4.12 23.22 -4.37
CA THR A 161 -3.72 24.22 -5.36
C THR A 161 -4.32 23.97 -6.74
N ASP A 162 -4.50 22.72 -7.15
CA ASP A 162 -5.16 22.37 -8.40
C ASP A 162 -6.66 22.73 -8.36
N SER A 163 -7.28 22.67 -7.21
CA SER A 163 -8.69 23.07 -7.03
C SER A 163 -8.89 24.57 -7.26
N ASP A 164 -7.94 25.41 -6.90
CA ASP A 164 -7.99 26.85 -7.06
C ASP A 164 -7.80 27.32 -8.52
N ASN A 165 -7.17 26.46 -9.36
CA ASN A 165 -6.93 26.74 -10.79
C ASN A 165 -8.11 26.30 -11.69
N ILE A 166 -9.14 25.65 -11.16
CA ILE A 166 -10.28 25.13 -11.91
C ILE A 166 -11.58 25.96 -11.64
N ALA A 167 -11.52 26.91 -10.73
CA ALA A 167 -12.58 27.90 -10.43
C ALA A 167 -12.42 29.18 -11.30
#